data_1034d899dfc1e5179abfc573aada4d76
#
_entry.id   1034d899dfc1e5179abfc573aada4d76
#
_cell.length_a   1.000
_cell.length_b   1.000
_cell.length_c   1.000
_cell.angle_alpha   90.00
_cell.angle_beta   90.00
_cell.angle_gamma   90.00
#
_symmetry.space_group_name_H-M   'P 1'
#
loop_
_entity.id
_entity.type
_entity.pdbx_description
1 polymer ?
#
loop_
_entity_poly.entity_id
_entity_poly.type
_entity_poly.pdbx_seq_one_letter_code
_entity_poly.pdbx_strand_id
1 'polypeptide(L)'
;MRLLLTTTAAALVLSIVGSAQDPTAAAITKGVQYLTVEVPKWKAGHSCYSCHNNGDAARALLAAGAKGFDIGTSLDDTLAFLKQPAKWAQNKAPDQFDDRTLATIQFAGALAVAERHGKAASTDLEAAAKLLAAAQQADGSWQLDDSHSVGSPAAYSALIATWSARTSLIASGMQPDNFTIVQADRWIRGVTVEHVVDASAMLLALGDAGDVMAENLRRASLSILRTGQAPTGGWGPQAATAPQVFDTALAVLALRSLESEPRLARSAYRPEQLTDAIATGRKYIVSQQRQDGSWPETTRPANHASYAQRISTTGWALLALLQ
;
A
#
# COMPACT_ATOMS: atom_id res chain seq x y z
N MET A 1 -71.90 -17.92 40.27
CA MET A 1 -70.47 -18.21 40.40
C MET A 1 -69.83 -17.77 39.11
N ARG A 2 -69.17 -16.56 39.09
CA ARG A 2 -68.54 -15.98 37.88
C ARG A 2 -67.04 -16.21 38.02
N LEU A 3 -66.47 -16.96 37.11
CA LEU A 3 -65.02 -17.16 36.98
C LEU A 3 -64.41 -15.93 36.27
N LEU A 4 -63.50 -15.24 36.94
CA LEU A 4 -62.64 -14.22 36.36
C LEU A 4 -61.39 -14.91 35.79
N LEU A 5 -61.18 -14.87 34.46
CA LEU A 5 -59.92 -15.25 33.83
C LEU A 5 -59.03 -13.99 33.79
N THR A 6 -57.91 -14.05 34.50
CA THR A 6 -56.84 -13.08 34.41
C THR A 6 -55.84 -13.52 33.34
N THR A 7 -55.77 -12.78 32.23
CA THR A 7 -54.75 -12.94 31.18
C THR A 7 -53.51 -12.17 31.56
N THR A 8 -52.43 -12.86 31.92
CA THR A 8 -51.09 -12.27 32.07
C THR A 8 -50.41 -12.09 30.70
N ALA A 9 -50.24 -10.87 30.27
CA ALA A 9 -49.45 -10.56 29.08
C ALA A 9 -47.94 -10.58 29.43
N ALA A 10 -47.24 -11.57 28.90
CA ALA A 10 -45.75 -11.60 28.97
C ALA A 10 -45.17 -10.67 27.93
N ALA A 11 -44.56 -9.57 28.36
CA ALA A 11 -43.81 -8.69 27.48
C ALA A 11 -42.46 -9.34 27.13
N LEU A 12 -42.29 -9.71 25.86
CA LEU A 12 -41.01 -10.21 25.30
C LEU A 12 -40.11 -9.02 25.07
N VAL A 13 -39.12 -8.79 25.93
CA VAL A 13 -38.06 -7.81 25.72
C VAL A 13 -37.05 -8.40 24.73
N LEU A 14 -37.16 -8.03 23.46
CA LEU A 14 -36.10 -8.29 22.47
C LEU A 14 -34.90 -7.41 22.81
N SER A 15 -33.88 -7.99 23.45
CA SER A 15 -32.57 -7.37 23.57
C SER A 15 -31.92 -7.38 22.18
N ILE A 16 -31.90 -6.24 21.50
CA ILE A 16 -31.09 -6.04 20.30
C ILE A 16 -29.62 -6.02 20.79
N VAL A 17 -28.99 -7.17 20.75
CA VAL A 17 -27.51 -7.26 20.89
C VAL A 17 -26.97 -6.67 19.58
N GLY A 18 -26.68 -5.37 19.59
CA GLY A 18 -25.92 -4.73 18.51
C GLY A 18 -24.58 -5.44 18.42
N SER A 19 -24.34 -6.18 17.36
CA SER A 19 -23.01 -6.75 17.09
C SER A 19 -22.02 -5.58 17.01
N ALA A 20 -21.09 -5.50 17.95
CA ALA A 20 -20.00 -4.51 17.87
C ALA A 20 -19.31 -4.71 16.51
N GLN A 21 -19.36 -3.70 15.67
CA GLN A 21 -18.75 -3.73 14.35
C GLN A 21 -17.24 -3.96 14.54
N ASP A 22 -16.64 -4.88 13.76
CA ASP A 22 -15.19 -5.11 13.79
C ASP A 22 -14.46 -3.77 13.59
N PRO A 23 -13.62 -3.36 14.55
CA PRO A 23 -12.89 -2.08 14.46
C PRO A 23 -12.11 -1.93 13.17
N THR A 24 -11.60 -3.03 12.61
CA THR A 24 -10.87 -3.03 11.33
C THR A 24 -11.81 -2.73 10.17
N ALA A 25 -12.98 -3.36 10.13
CA ALA A 25 -13.98 -3.09 9.09
C ALA A 25 -14.48 -1.64 9.15
N ALA A 26 -14.69 -1.10 10.35
CA ALA A 26 -15.07 0.29 10.54
C ALA A 26 -13.96 1.26 10.06
N ALA A 27 -12.69 0.94 10.37
CA ALA A 27 -11.55 1.76 9.92
C ALA A 27 -11.41 1.73 8.40
N ILE A 28 -11.53 0.57 7.76
CA ILE A 28 -11.52 0.44 6.30
C ILE A 28 -12.63 1.32 5.69
N THR A 29 -13.86 1.20 6.19
CA THR A 29 -14.99 1.98 5.68
C THR A 29 -14.75 3.48 5.73
N LYS A 30 -14.23 4.00 6.85
CA LYS A 30 -13.90 5.44 6.99
C LYS A 30 -12.75 5.83 6.06
N GLY A 31 -11.71 5.01 5.92
CA GLY A 31 -10.60 5.26 5.00
C GLY A 31 -11.05 5.31 3.54
N VAL A 32 -11.94 4.39 3.14
CA VAL A 32 -12.56 4.41 1.80
C VAL A 32 -13.36 5.69 1.61
N GLN A 33 -14.24 6.06 2.54
CA GLN A 33 -15.03 7.30 2.48
C GLN A 33 -14.14 8.53 2.35
N TYR A 34 -13.05 8.62 3.10
CA TYR A 34 -12.09 9.72 2.98
C TYR A 34 -11.48 9.77 1.57
N LEU A 35 -10.95 8.66 1.07
CA LEU A 35 -10.28 8.63 -0.23
C LEU A 35 -11.24 8.83 -1.41
N THR A 36 -12.52 8.41 -1.32
CA THR A 36 -13.51 8.67 -2.38
C THR A 36 -13.77 10.17 -2.58
N VAL A 37 -13.58 10.98 -1.55
CA VAL A 37 -13.65 12.45 -1.63
C VAL A 37 -12.34 13.04 -2.14
N GLU A 38 -11.20 12.57 -1.61
CA GLU A 38 -9.90 13.21 -1.86
C GLU A 38 -9.30 12.85 -3.23
N VAL A 39 -9.55 11.65 -3.77
CA VAL A 39 -8.99 11.24 -5.07
C VAL A 39 -9.41 12.17 -6.22
N PRO A 40 -10.69 12.49 -6.43
CA PRO A 40 -11.09 13.42 -7.48
C PRO A 40 -10.75 14.88 -7.17
N LYS A 41 -10.63 15.25 -5.91
CA LYS A 41 -10.46 16.64 -5.45
C LYS A 41 -9.17 17.29 -5.97
N TRP A 42 -8.07 16.54 -6.03
CA TRP A 42 -6.81 17.10 -6.52
C TRP A 42 -6.94 17.62 -7.94
N LYS A 43 -7.43 16.80 -8.86
CA LYS A 43 -7.62 17.17 -10.26
C LYS A 43 -8.55 18.37 -10.41
N ALA A 44 -9.61 18.43 -9.64
CA ALA A 44 -10.56 19.55 -9.65
C ALA A 44 -9.90 20.88 -9.25
N GLY A 45 -8.95 20.84 -8.32
CA GLY A 45 -8.25 22.03 -7.81
C GLY A 45 -6.98 22.43 -8.57
N HIS A 46 -6.32 21.50 -9.28
CA HIS A 46 -4.96 21.72 -9.81
C HIS A 46 -4.83 21.49 -11.32
N SER A 47 -5.89 21.07 -12.01
CA SER A 47 -5.87 20.76 -13.46
C SER A 47 -4.84 19.69 -13.89
N CYS A 48 -4.27 18.95 -12.95
CA CYS A 48 -3.34 17.83 -13.18
C CYS A 48 -3.72 16.63 -12.32
N TYR A 49 -3.18 15.45 -12.65
CA TYR A 49 -3.32 14.25 -11.84
C TYR A 49 -2.11 14.11 -10.93
N SER A 50 -2.35 13.83 -9.65
CA SER A 50 -1.30 13.65 -8.65
C SER A 50 -0.91 12.18 -8.53
N CYS A 51 0.39 11.90 -8.42
CA CYS A 51 0.89 10.56 -8.10
C CYS A 51 0.33 10.02 -6.76
N HIS A 52 0.03 10.90 -5.81
CA HIS A 52 -0.54 10.50 -4.51
C HIS A 52 -2.03 10.16 -4.60
N ASN A 53 -2.84 11.09 -5.13
CA ASN A 53 -4.29 10.89 -5.23
C ASN A 53 -4.65 9.86 -6.31
N ASN A 54 -4.10 10.03 -7.51
CA ASN A 54 -4.48 9.25 -8.69
C ASN A 54 -3.56 8.04 -8.91
N GLY A 55 -2.52 7.88 -8.10
CA GLY A 55 -1.66 6.69 -7.99
C GLY A 55 -1.94 5.90 -6.70
N ASP A 56 -1.26 6.22 -5.60
CA ASP A 56 -1.33 5.44 -4.35
C ASP A 56 -2.75 5.31 -3.78
N ALA A 57 -3.49 6.42 -3.66
CA ALA A 57 -4.84 6.39 -3.13
C ALA A 57 -5.82 5.71 -4.08
N ALA A 58 -5.71 5.96 -5.39
CA ALA A 58 -6.52 5.28 -6.40
C ALA A 58 -6.29 3.76 -6.37
N ARG A 59 -5.04 3.30 -6.20
CA ARG A 59 -4.69 1.89 -6.04
C ARG A 59 -5.40 1.27 -4.84
N ALA A 60 -5.45 1.98 -3.71
CA ALA A 60 -6.13 1.51 -2.50
C ALA A 60 -7.66 1.45 -2.68
N LEU A 61 -8.25 2.44 -3.35
CA LEU A 61 -9.69 2.42 -3.66
C LEU A 61 -10.06 1.30 -4.64
N LEU A 62 -9.24 1.03 -5.66
CA LEU A 62 -9.42 -0.10 -6.56
C LEU A 62 -9.44 -1.42 -5.81
N ALA A 63 -8.50 -1.60 -4.88
CA ALA A 63 -8.44 -2.79 -4.02
C ALA A 63 -9.67 -2.89 -3.09
N ALA A 64 -10.14 -1.77 -2.54
CA ALA A 64 -11.34 -1.72 -1.71
C ALA A 64 -12.61 -2.07 -2.51
N GLY A 65 -12.78 -1.48 -3.68
CA GLY A 65 -13.90 -1.78 -4.57
C GLY A 65 -13.95 -3.25 -4.98
N ALA A 66 -12.81 -3.88 -5.24
CA ALA A 66 -12.71 -5.32 -5.51
C ALA A 66 -13.15 -6.20 -4.33
N LYS A 67 -13.10 -5.67 -3.11
CA LYS A 67 -13.60 -6.33 -1.89
C LYS A 67 -15.05 -5.94 -1.53
N GLY A 68 -15.74 -5.22 -2.41
CA GLY A 68 -17.16 -4.88 -2.26
C GLY A 68 -17.44 -3.58 -1.49
N PHE A 69 -16.41 -2.79 -1.17
CA PHE A 69 -16.65 -1.46 -0.61
C PHE A 69 -17.18 -0.51 -1.69
N ASP A 70 -18.15 0.32 -1.31
CA ASP A 70 -18.69 1.32 -2.22
C ASP A 70 -17.68 2.46 -2.44
N ILE A 71 -17.22 2.58 -3.66
CA ILE A 71 -16.31 3.65 -4.10
C ILE A 71 -16.97 4.64 -5.05
N GLY A 72 -18.26 4.44 -5.37
CA GLY A 72 -19.02 5.29 -6.28
C GLY A 72 -18.29 5.54 -7.60
N THR A 73 -18.37 6.78 -8.08
CA THR A 73 -17.71 7.27 -9.31
C THR A 73 -16.34 7.93 -9.05
N SER A 74 -15.81 7.83 -7.84
CA SER A 74 -14.60 8.56 -7.42
C SER A 74 -13.35 8.28 -8.24
N LEU A 75 -13.34 7.17 -8.99
CA LEU A 75 -12.22 6.77 -9.84
C LEU A 75 -12.46 6.98 -11.34
N ASP A 76 -13.63 7.41 -11.79
CA ASP A 76 -13.95 7.44 -13.23
C ASP A 76 -12.98 8.30 -14.03
N ASP A 77 -12.74 9.53 -13.60
CA ASP A 77 -11.80 10.45 -14.24
C ASP A 77 -10.34 9.94 -14.11
N THR A 78 -9.99 9.43 -12.94
CA THR A 78 -8.67 8.81 -12.72
C THR A 78 -8.42 7.63 -13.67
N LEU A 79 -9.37 6.72 -13.80
CA LEU A 79 -9.26 5.59 -14.71
C LEU A 79 -9.19 6.02 -16.18
N ALA A 80 -9.96 7.04 -16.56
CA ALA A 80 -9.89 7.60 -17.92
C ALA A 80 -8.49 8.16 -18.23
N PHE A 81 -7.82 8.76 -17.24
CA PHE A 81 -6.42 9.22 -17.36
C PHE A 81 -5.43 8.06 -17.36
N LEU A 82 -5.53 7.14 -16.40
CA LEU A 82 -4.58 6.02 -16.25
C LEU A 82 -4.50 5.15 -17.50
N LYS A 83 -5.62 4.93 -18.18
CA LYS A 83 -5.71 4.18 -19.45
C LYS A 83 -5.05 4.85 -20.65
N GLN A 84 -4.44 6.02 -20.49
CA GLN A 84 -3.79 6.76 -21.56
C GLN A 84 -2.31 7.08 -21.22
N PRO A 85 -1.43 6.05 -21.03
CA PRO A 85 -0.04 6.25 -20.65
C PRO A 85 0.72 7.21 -21.56
N ALA A 86 0.44 7.22 -22.85
CA ALA A 86 1.04 8.16 -23.81
C ALA A 86 0.79 9.65 -23.46
N LYS A 87 -0.24 9.94 -22.67
CA LYS A 87 -0.56 11.30 -22.23
C LYS A 87 0.05 11.65 -20.85
N TRP A 88 0.64 10.73 -20.13
CA TRP A 88 1.17 11.00 -18.79
C TRP A 88 2.29 12.05 -18.81
N ALA A 89 3.12 12.07 -19.87
CA ALA A 89 4.15 13.09 -20.04
C ALA A 89 3.59 14.51 -20.22
N GLN A 90 2.32 14.65 -20.58
CA GLN A 90 1.62 15.93 -20.73
C GLN A 90 0.93 16.39 -19.45
N ASN A 91 0.91 15.53 -18.43
CA ASN A 91 0.37 15.84 -17.11
C ASN A 91 1.36 16.73 -16.36
N LYS A 92 1.19 18.03 -16.49
CA LYS A 92 2.10 19.02 -15.87
C LYS A 92 1.66 19.28 -14.43
N ALA A 93 2.42 18.73 -13.48
CA ALA A 93 2.35 19.18 -12.09
C ALA A 93 2.93 20.61 -11.95
N PRO A 94 2.58 21.35 -10.88
CA PRO A 94 3.32 22.55 -10.51
C PRO A 94 4.83 22.25 -10.39
N ASP A 95 5.69 23.11 -10.90
CA ASP A 95 7.14 22.88 -11.11
C ASP A 95 7.88 22.26 -9.91
N GLN A 96 7.49 22.62 -8.70
CA GLN A 96 8.09 22.09 -7.46
C GLN A 96 7.70 20.65 -7.10
N PHE A 97 6.84 19.99 -7.90
CA PHE A 97 6.31 18.65 -7.63
C PHE A 97 6.43 17.71 -8.85
N ASP A 98 7.29 18.04 -9.82
CA ASP A 98 7.38 17.27 -11.08
C ASP A 98 8.40 16.12 -10.98
N ASP A 99 8.18 15.18 -10.08
CA ASP A 99 8.86 13.87 -10.13
C ASP A 99 8.14 12.93 -11.08
N ARG A 100 8.59 12.91 -12.32
CA ARG A 100 8.00 12.09 -13.41
C ARG A 100 8.23 10.60 -13.19
N THR A 101 9.36 10.22 -12.64
CA THR A 101 9.68 8.82 -12.36
C THR A 101 8.73 8.28 -11.29
N LEU A 102 8.59 9.00 -10.18
CA LEU A 102 7.63 8.65 -9.13
C LEU A 102 6.19 8.57 -9.66
N ALA A 103 5.77 9.59 -10.42
CA ALA A 103 4.43 9.62 -11.01
C ALA A 103 4.18 8.39 -11.92
N THR A 104 5.14 8.06 -12.79
CA THR A 104 5.04 6.89 -13.67
C THR A 104 4.92 5.60 -12.89
N ILE A 105 5.73 5.40 -11.84
CA ILE A 105 5.67 4.22 -10.96
C ILE A 105 4.30 4.10 -10.29
N GLN A 106 3.79 5.18 -9.71
CA GLN A 106 2.53 5.15 -8.97
C GLN A 106 1.31 5.00 -9.89
N PHE A 107 1.30 5.66 -11.04
CA PHE A 107 0.24 5.48 -12.04
C PHE A 107 0.25 4.07 -12.62
N ALA A 108 1.42 3.51 -12.94
CA ALA A 108 1.52 2.13 -13.42
C ALA A 108 1.07 1.12 -12.35
N GLY A 109 1.41 1.36 -11.08
CA GLY A 109 0.95 0.53 -9.96
C GLY A 109 -0.57 0.56 -9.80
N ALA A 110 -1.22 1.73 -9.92
CA ALA A 110 -2.66 1.85 -9.90
C ALA A 110 -3.31 1.19 -11.14
N LEU A 111 -2.72 1.37 -12.32
CA LEU A 111 -3.20 0.76 -13.56
C LEU A 111 -3.09 -0.78 -13.51
N ALA A 112 -2.02 -1.32 -12.92
CA ALA A 112 -1.88 -2.77 -12.73
C ALA A 112 -2.97 -3.36 -11.82
N VAL A 113 -3.38 -2.63 -10.77
CA VAL A 113 -4.51 -3.04 -9.95
C VAL A 113 -5.83 -2.90 -10.72
N ALA A 114 -6.00 -1.85 -11.51
CA ALA A 114 -7.17 -1.66 -12.35
C ALA A 114 -7.32 -2.78 -13.39
N GLU A 115 -6.25 -3.16 -14.07
CA GLU A 115 -6.23 -4.27 -15.04
C GLU A 115 -6.60 -5.60 -14.37
N ARG A 116 -5.97 -5.93 -13.24
CA ARG A 116 -6.25 -7.15 -12.46
C ARG A 116 -7.73 -7.31 -12.11
N HIS A 117 -8.43 -6.20 -11.90
CA HIS A 117 -9.86 -6.17 -11.56
C HIS A 117 -10.77 -5.86 -12.76
N GLY A 118 -10.28 -5.97 -13.99
CA GLY A 118 -11.06 -5.79 -15.23
C GLY A 118 -11.53 -4.35 -15.45
N LYS A 119 -10.85 -3.36 -14.85
CA LYS A 119 -11.15 -1.93 -15.01
C LYS A 119 -10.27 -1.24 -16.06
N ALA A 120 -9.22 -1.90 -16.55
CA ALA A 120 -8.34 -1.45 -17.63
C ALA A 120 -7.98 -2.63 -18.52
N ALA A 121 -7.54 -2.36 -19.75
CA ALA A 121 -7.08 -3.39 -20.68
C ALA A 121 -5.59 -3.71 -20.42
N SER A 122 -5.17 -4.95 -20.74
CA SER A 122 -3.75 -5.34 -20.69
C SER A 122 -2.87 -4.46 -21.57
N THR A 123 -3.38 -4.06 -22.74
CA THR A 123 -2.67 -3.14 -23.67
C THR A 123 -2.38 -1.77 -23.05
N ASP A 124 -3.23 -1.27 -22.15
CA ASP A 124 -2.97 -0.02 -21.43
C ASP A 124 -1.79 -0.19 -20.48
N LEU A 125 -1.74 -1.33 -19.76
CA LEU A 125 -0.66 -1.66 -18.86
C LEU A 125 0.67 -1.95 -19.59
N GLU A 126 0.62 -2.61 -20.74
CA GLU A 126 1.79 -2.78 -21.62
C GLU A 126 2.36 -1.44 -22.08
N ALA A 127 1.51 -0.46 -22.40
CA ALA A 127 1.95 0.88 -22.75
C ALA A 127 2.62 1.59 -21.57
N ALA A 128 2.09 1.45 -20.35
CA ALA A 128 2.71 1.96 -19.13
C ALA A 128 4.06 1.27 -18.83
N ALA A 129 4.15 -0.04 -19.06
CA ALA A 129 5.37 -0.81 -18.86
C ALA A 129 6.52 -0.32 -19.76
N LYS A 130 6.25 0.12 -20.97
CA LYS A 130 7.26 0.74 -21.86
C LYS A 130 7.83 2.03 -21.26
N LEU A 131 6.99 2.84 -20.62
CA LEU A 131 7.45 4.05 -19.95
C LEU A 131 8.31 3.72 -18.72
N LEU A 132 7.91 2.72 -17.93
CA LEU A 132 8.70 2.24 -16.80
C LEU A 132 10.06 1.70 -17.23
N ALA A 133 10.09 0.83 -18.25
CA ALA A 133 11.34 0.28 -18.77
C ALA A 133 12.28 1.37 -19.29
N ALA A 134 11.75 2.41 -19.96
CA ALA A 134 12.54 3.55 -20.43
C ALA A 134 13.10 4.43 -19.30
N ALA A 135 12.49 4.40 -18.10
CA ALA A 135 12.94 5.16 -16.93
C ALA A 135 13.93 4.39 -16.06
N GLN A 136 14.23 3.12 -16.36
CA GLN A 136 15.19 2.31 -15.60
C GLN A 136 16.60 2.90 -15.72
N GLN A 137 17.31 3.00 -14.60
CA GLN A 137 18.70 3.44 -14.56
C GLN A 137 19.64 2.33 -15.07
N ALA A 138 20.87 2.71 -15.45
CA ALA A 138 21.84 1.76 -15.97
C ALA A 138 22.24 0.67 -14.96
N ASP A 139 22.09 0.93 -13.67
CA ASP A 139 22.33 -0.05 -12.60
C ASP A 139 21.16 -1.03 -12.38
N GLY A 140 20.02 -0.79 -13.02
CA GLY A 140 18.81 -1.60 -12.91
C GLY A 140 17.75 -1.05 -11.94
N SER A 141 18.03 0.04 -11.23
CA SER A 141 17.11 0.67 -10.29
C SER A 141 16.16 1.68 -10.95
N TRP A 142 15.16 2.10 -10.17
CA TRP A 142 14.40 3.34 -10.38
C TRP A 142 14.69 4.25 -9.21
N GLN A 143 15.57 5.23 -9.46
CA GLN A 143 15.89 6.25 -8.47
C GLN A 143 14.94 7.43 -8.61
N LEU A 144 14.55 7.97 -7.47
CA LEU A 144 13.66 9.13 -7.37
C LEU A 144 14.50 10.34 -7.00
N ASP A 145 14.09 11.49 -7.49
CA ASP A 145 14.66 12.77 -7.08
C ASP A 145 14.11 13.14 -5.70
N ASP A 146 14.84 12.78 -4.65
CA ASP A 146 14.48 13.06 -3.25
C ASP A 146 14.58 14.55 -2.89
N SER A 147 15.27 15.37 -3.69
CA SER A 147 15.33 16.82 -3.50
C SER A 147 14.00 17.54 -3.78
N HIS A 148 13.12 16.93 -4.60
CA HIS A 148 11.83 17.48 -5.02
C HIS A 148 10.65 16.60 -4.64
N SER A 149 10.88 15.40 -4.15
CA SER A 149 9.82 14.43 -3.77
C SER A 149 9.16 14.81 -2.46
N VAL A 150 8.48 15.93 -2.40
CA VAL A 150 7.74 16.30 -1.20
C VAL A 150 6.57 15.34 -1.02
N GLY A 151 6.81 14.26 -0.28
CA GLY A 151 5.73 13.64 0.40
C GLY A 151 5.15 12.36 -0.13
N SER A 152 5.82 11.59 -0.99
CA SER A 152 5.42 10.20 -1.16
C SER A 152 6.28 9.26 -0.31
N PRO A 153 5.67 8.42 0.56
CA PRO A 153 6.41 7.36 1.23
C PRO A 153 7.15 6.42 0.27
N ALA A 154 6.67 6.27 -0.97
CA ALA A 154 7.38 5.51 -2.01
C ALA A 154 8.75 6.11 -2.36
N ALA A 155 8.96 7.41 -2.10
CA ALA A 155 10.26 8.09 -2.27
C ALA A 155 11.24 7.83 -1.13
N TYR A 156 10.82 7.18 -0.04
CA TYR A 156 11.70 6.96 1.11
C TYR A 156 12.74 5.86 0.91
N SER A 157 12.66 5.11 -0.18
CA SER A 157 13.62 4.06 -0.49
C SER A 157 13.62 3.75 -1.98
N ALA A 158 14.81 3.78 -2.61
CA ALA A 158 14.98 3.32 -3.98
C ALA A 158 14.54 1.84 -4.15
N LEU A 159 14.61 1.06 -3.08
CA LEU A 159 14.16 -0.33 -3.09
C LEU A 159 12.64 -0.44 -3.24
N ILE A 160 11.85 0.44 -2.58
CA ILE A 160 10.39 0.49 -2.79
C ILE A 160 10.07 0.87 -4.23
N ALA A 161 10.73 1.90 -4.75
CA ALA A 161 10.51 2.37 -6.11
C ALA A 161 10.83 1.28 -7.13
N THR A 162 11.99 0.63 -6.99
CA THR A 162 12.43 -0.46 -7.87
C THR A 162 11.51 -1.68 -7.78
N TRP A 163 11.13 -2.09 -6.57
CA TRP A 163 10.15 -3.17 -6.38
C TRP A 163 8.80 -2.83 -7.01
N SER A 164 8.28 -1.62 -6.81
CA SER A 164 6.98 -1.19 -7.35
C SER A 164 6.98 -1.15 -8.87
N ALA A 165 8.05 -0.61 -9.48
CA ALA A 165 8.23 -0.59 -10.93
C ALA A 165 8.29 -2.01 -11.49
N ARG A 166 9.18 -2.86 -10.93
CA ARG A 166 9.32 -4.26 -11.31
C ARG A 166 7.99 -5.04 -11.22
N THR A 167 7.24 -4.83 -10.14
CA THR A 167 5.94 -5.49 -9.94
C THR A 167 4.94 -5.10 -11.04
N SER A 168 4.93 -3.84 -11.43
CA SER A 168 4.07 -3.35 -12.52
C SER A 168 4.51 -3.90 -13.89
N LEU A 169 5.82 -4.04 -14.13
CA LEU A 169 6.35 -4.68 -15.34
C LEU A 169 5.94 -6.15 -15.44
N ILE A 170 6.05 -6.90 -14.35
CA ILE A 170 5.60 -8.30 -14.32
C ILE A 170 4.08 -8.38 -14.53
N ALA A 171 3.31 -7.52 -13.89
CA ALA A 171 1.86 -7.46 -14.07
C ALA A 171 1.44 -7.17 -15.53
N SER A 172 2.27 -6.45 -16.30
CA SER A 172 2.04 -6.22 -17.73
C SER A 172 2.31 -7.43 -18.63
N GLY A 173 2.74 -8.57 -18.05
CA GLY A 173 3.11 -9.77 -18.80
C GLY A 173 4.58 -9.82 -19.23
N MET A 174 5.41 -8.86 -18.77
CA MET A 174 6.85 -8.92 -19.04
C MET A 174 7.45 -10.16 -18.38
N GLN A 175 8.16 -10.96 -19.17
CA GLN A 175 8.70 -12.24 -18.70
C GLN A 175 9.87 -12.06 -17.74
N PRO A 176 10.08 -12.99 -16.79
CA PRO A 176 11.16 -12.89 -15.78
C PRO A 176 12.57 -12.84 -16.35
N ASP A 177 12.80 -13.39 -17.56
CA ASP A 177 14.06 -13.37 -18.28
C ASP A 177 14.30 -12.11 -19.13
N ASN A 178 13.33 -11.19 -19.15
CA ASN A 178 13.49 -9.89 -19.81
C ASN A 178 14.63 -9.11 -19.14
N PHE A 179 15.47 -8.47 -19.95
CA PHE A 179 16.65 -7.74 -19.50
C PHE A 179 16.32 -6.72 -18.39
N THR A 180 15.24 -5.96 -18.54
CA THR A 180 14.78 -4.95 -17.55
C THR A 180 14.47 -5.62 -16.19
N ILE A 181 13.78 -6.76 -16.19
CA ILE A 181 13.46 -7.51 -14.96
C ILE A 181 14.75 -8.06 -14.34
N VAL A 182 15.61 -8.68 -15.14
CA VAL A 182 16.88 -9.26 -14.68
C VAL A 182 17.79 -8.21 -14.03
N GLN A 183 17.87 -7.01 -14.61
CA GLN A 183 18.65 -5.91 -14.04
C GLN A 183 18.05 -5.41 -12.73
N ALA A 184 16.73 -5.27 -12.65
CA ALA A 184 16.03 -4.92 -11.41
C ALA A 184 16.28 -5.95 -10.31
N ASP A 185 16.17 -7.25 -10.62
CA ASP A 185 16.43 -8.34 -9.68
C ASP A 185 17.88 -8.34 -9.19
N ARG A 186 18.83 -8.11 -10.08
CA ARG A 186 20.24 -8.00 -9.72
C ARG A 186 20.48 -6.84 -8.76
N TRP A 187 19.93 -5.68 -9.07
CA TRP A 187 20.06 -4.49 -8.22
C TRP A 187 19.41 -4.70 -6.85
N ILE A 188 18.16 -5.18 -6.79
CA ILE A 188 17.44 -5.50 -5.55
C ILE A 188 18.26 -6.43 -4.65
N ARG A 189 18.82 -7.50 -5.22
CA ARG A 189 19.63 -8.48 -4.48
C ARG A 189 20.98 -7.94 -3.99
N GLY A 190 21.44 -6.85 -4.58
CA GLY A 190 22.67 -6.14 -4.17
C GLY A 190 22.45 -5.13 -3.04
N VAL A 191 21.21 -4.82 -2.67
CA VAL A 191 20.91 -3.82 -1.63
C VAL A 191 21.20 -4.37 -0.24
N THR A 192 21.95 -3.60 0.56
CA THR A 192 22.10 -3.87 1.98
C THR A 192 20.86 -3.40 2.72
N VAL A 193 20.25 -4.30 3.49
CA VAL A 193 19.01 -4.01 4.22
C VAL A 193 19.34 -3.58 5.63
N GLU A 194 19.01 -2.33 5.99
CA GLU A 194 19.31 -1.76 7.31
C GLU A 194 18.04 -1.19 8.00
N HIS A 195 17.02 -0.84 7.24
CA HIS A 195 15.81 -0.19 7.73
C HIS A 195 14.57 -1.07 7.55
N VAL A 196 13.53 -0.79 8.33
CA VAL A 196 12.24 -1.49 8.25
C VAL A 196 11.62 -1.39 6.85
N VAL A 197 11.73 -0.21 6.24
CA VAL A 197 11.22 0.04 4.89
C VAL A 197 11.91 -0.86 3.86
N ASP A 198 13.24 -0.92 3.90
CA ASP A 198 14.02 -1.76 2.98
C ASP A 198 13.78 -3.25 3.24
N ALA A 199 13.71 -3.65 4.52
CA ALA A 199 13.39 -5.03 4.91
C ALA A 199 12.03 -5.46 4.36
N SER A 200 11.02 -4.60 4.46
CA SER A 200 9.69 -4.88 3.96
C SER A 200 9.65 -4.96 2.44
N ALA A 201 10.27 -4.00 1.75
CA ALA A 201 10.35 -3.99 0.29
C ALA A 201 11.15 -5.19 -0.24
N MET A 202 12.23 -5.58 0.44
CA MET A 202 13.01 -6.77 0.11
C MET A 202 12.16 -8.04 0.18
N LEU A 203 11.39 -8.24 1.26
CA LEU A 203 10.51 -9.40 1.39
C LEU A 203 9.47 -9.47 0.27
N LEU A 204 8.85 -8.33 -0.05
CA LEU A 204 7.87 -8.23 -1.13
C LEU A 204 8.52 -8.49 -2.51
N ALA A 205 9.77 -8.07 -2.72
CA ALA A 205 10.48 -8.27 -3.97
C ALA A 205 10.96 -9.71 -4.16
N LEU A 206 11.39 -10.36 -3.08
CA LEU A 206 11.87 -11.76 -3.13
C LEU A 206 10.72 -12.75 -3.38
N GLY A 207 9.50 -12.44 -2.91
CA GLY A 207 8.38 -13.38 -3.04
C GLY A 207 8.75 -14.78 -2.51
N ASP A 208 8.56 -15.80 -3.33
CA ASP A 208 8.83 -17.21 -3.05
C ASP A 208 10.23 -17.69 -3.53
N ALA A 209 11.09 -16.80 -4.01
CA ALA A 209 12.44 -17.16 -4.46
C ALA A 209 13.18 -18.00 -3.41
N GLY A 210 13.69 -19.17 -3.81
CA GLY A 210 14.23 -20.20 -2.91
C GLY A 210 15.73 -20.44 -3.05
N ASP A 211 16.46 -19.60 -3.78
CA ASP A 211 17.92 -19.69 -3.87
C ASP A 211 18.60 -19.19 -2.58
N VAL A 212 19.85 -19.59 -2.37
CA VAL A 212 20.61 -19.29 -1.15
C VAL A 212 20.72 -17.79 -0.85
N MET A 213 20.88 -16.95 -1.89
CA MET A 213 20.96 -15.50 -1.72
C MET A 213 19.61 -14.93 -1.24
N ALA A 214 18.52 -15.35 -1.87
CA ALA A 214 17.17 -14.94 -1.46
C ALA A 214 16.86 -15.35 -0.02
N GLU A 215 17.27 -16.57 0.40
CA GLU A 215 17.08 -17.01 1.78
C GLU A 215 17.90 -16.18 2.78
N ASN A 216 19.13 -15.79 2.45
CA ASN A 216 19.94 -14.93 3.31
C ASN A 216 19.36 -13.52 3.44
N LEU A 217 18.94 -12.91 2.34
CA LEU A 217 18.27 -11.59 2.32
C LEU A 217 16.95 -11.63 3.08
N ARG A 218 16.15 -12.68 2.90
CA ARG A 218 14.90 -12.88 3.63
C ARG A 218 15.14 -13.00 5.13
N ARG A 219 16.15 -13.78 5.54
CA ARG A 219 16.51 -13.92 6.95
C ARG A 219 16.93 -12.60 7.58
N ALA A 220 17.78 -11.82 6.89
CA ALA A 220 18.18 -10.48 7.35
C ALA A 220 16.96 -9.55 7.50
N SER A 221 16.12 -9.49 6.48
CA SER A 221 14.89 -8.66 6.48
C SER A 221 13.92 -9.06 7.59
N LEU A 222 13.66 -10.34 7.76
CA LEU A 222 12.79 -10.85 8.83
C LEU A 222 13.36 -10.56 10.22
N SER A 223 14.67 -10.61 10.40
CA SER A 223 15.32 -10.26 11.66
C SER A 223 15.07 -8.78 12.01
N ILE A 224 15.20 -7.89 11.03
CA ILE A 224 14.93 -6.45 11.22
C ILE A 224 13.45 -6.22 11.60
N LEU A 225 12.51 -6.85 10.89
CA LEU A 225 11.09 -6.69 11.20
C LEU A 225 10.75 -7.24 12.58
N ARG A 226 11.30 -8.39 12.95
CA ARG A 226 11.06 -9.00 14.26
C ARG A 226 11.56 -8.12 15.41
N THR A 227 12.78 -7.60 15.28
CA THR A 227 13.39 -6.76 16.33
C THR A 227 12.87 -5.33 16.31
N GLY A 228 12.37 -4.86 15.15
CA GLY A 228 11.85 -3.52 14.96
C GLY A 228 10.40 -3.31 15.39
N GLN A 229 9.64 -4.37 15.70
CA GLN A 229 8.26 -4.22 16.15
C GLN A 229 8.22 -3.68 17.57
N ALA A 230 7.60 -2.52 17.75
CA ALA A 230 7.43 -1.91 19.07
C ALA A 230 6.38 -2.65 19.92
N PRO A 231 6.38 -2.50 21.24
CA PRO A 231 5.35 -3.09 22.12
C PRO A 231 3.91 -2.68 21.77
N THR A 232 3.74 -1.53 21.11
CA THR A 232 2.44 -1.07 20.58
C THR A 232 1.97 -1.84 19.32
N GLY A 233 2.81 -2.72 18.78
CA GLY A 233 2.55 -3.52 17.59
C GLY A 233 2.98 -2.87 16.28
N GLY A 234 3.30 -1.58 16.25
CA GLY A 234 3.73 -0.87 15.05
C GLY A 234 5.24 -0.95 14.80
N TRP A 235 5.66 -0.48 13.63
CA TRP A 235 7.06 -0.32 13.24
C TRP A 235 7.38 1.14 12.93
N GLY A 236 8.55 1.58 13.35
CA GLY A 236 9.18 2.81 12.90
C GLY A 236 10.21 2.54 11.80
N PRO A 237 10.90 3.60 11.30
CA PRO A 237 11.88 3.45 10.23
C PRO A 237 13.06 2.53 10.57
N GLN A 238 13.39 2.46 11.87
CA GLN A 238 14.47 1.63 12.42
C GLN A 238 14.00 0.95 13.69
N ALA A 239 14.71 -0.11 14.11
CA ALA A 239 14.51 -0.69 15.44
C ALA A 239 14.64 0.38 16.52
N ALA A 240 13.81 0.32 17.55
CA ALA A 240 13.75 1.27 18.68
C ALA A 240 13.32 2.72 18.33
N THR A 241 12.90 3.00 17.11
CA THR A 241 12.26 4.29 16.77
C THR A 241 10.76 4.24 16.98
N ALA A 242 10.14 5.42 17.18
CA ALA A 242 8.69 5.52 17.33
C ALA A 242 7.98 4.95 16.09
N PRO A 243 6.96 4.11 16.26
CA PRO A 243 6.19 3.56 15.16
C PRO A 243 5.53 4.64 14.30
N GLN A 244 5.49 4.40 13.00
CA GLN A 244 4.81 5.26 12.02
C GLN A 244 3.87 4.42 11.18
N VAL A 245 2.80 5.05 10.69
CA VAL A 245 1.73 4.33 9.98
C VAL A 245 2.22 3.70 8.69
N PHE A 246 3.01 4.43 7.90
CA PHE A 246 3.51 3.90 6.62
C PHE A 246 4.45 2.70 6.82
N ASP A 247 5.43 2.82 7.73
CA ASP A 247 6.38 1.73 8.02
C ASP A 247 5.63 0.48 8.51
N THR A 248 4.63 0.70 9.39
CA THR A 248 3.77 -0.38 9.88
C THR A 248 2.95 -1.00 8.77
N ALA A 249 2.36 -0.20 7.88
CA ALA A 249 1.57 -0.71 6.76
C ALA A 249 2.42 -1.55 5.81
N LEU A 250 3.62 -1.08 5.47
CA LEU A 250 4.53 -1.80 4.60
C LEU A 250 5.03 -3.11 5.24
N ALA A 251 5.37 -3.08 6.54
CA ALA A 251 5.76 -4.28 7.29
C ALA A 251 4.61 -5.31 7.35
N VAL A 252 3.38 -4.87 7.61
CA VAL A 252 2.19 -5.73 7.59
C VAL A 252 2.00 -6.37 6.21
N LEU A 253 2.09 -5.59 5.12
CA LEU A 253 1.98 -6.12 3.75
C LEU A 253 3.07 -7.16 3.46
N ALA A 254 4.30 -6.88 3.87
CA ALA A 254 5.43 -7.80 3.68
C ALA A 254 5.26 -9.12 4.47
N LEU A 255 4.86 -9.06 5.73
CA LEU A 255 4.63 -10.25 6.54
C LEU A 255 3.40 -11.04 6.05
N ARG A 256 2.34 -10.37 5.62
CA ARG A 256 1.15 -11.00 5.01
C ARG A 256 1.50 -11.80 3.75
N SER A 257 2.41 -11.31 2.92
CA SER A 257 2.83 -12.05 1.71
C SER A 257 3.47 -13.41 2.01
N LEU A 258 3.90 -13.64 3.25
CA LEU A 258 4.49 -14.91 3.71
C LEU A 258 3.49 -15.85 4.39
N GLU A 259 2.24 -15.43 4.64
CA GLU A 259 1.26 -16.29 5.33
C GLU A 259 0.84 -17.51 4.50
N SER A 260 0.84 -17.41 3.17
CA SER A 260 0.59 -18.56 2.29
C SER A 260 1.74 -19.58 2.28
N GLU A 261 2.95 -19.14 2.63
CA GLU A 261 4.16 -19.94 2.67
C GLU A 261 4.94 -19.73 4.00
N PRO A 262 4.35 -20.11 5.16
CA PRO A 262 4.96 -19.81 6.47
C PRO A 262 6.37 -20.36 6.66
N ARG A 263 6.76 -21.39 5.87
CA ARG A 263 8.13 -21.90 5.84
C ARG A 263 9.18 -20.83 5.52
N LEU A 264 8.82 -19.82 4.71
CA LEU A 264 9.71 -18.72 4.33
C LEU A 264 10.00 -17.76 5.51
N ALA A 265 9.15 -17.75 6.53
CA ALA A 265 9.33 -16.92 7.72
C ALA A 265 10.06 -17.65 8.87
N ARG A 266 10.32 -18.96 8.78
CA ARG A 266 10.82 -19.81 9.90
C ARG A 266 12.15 -19.35 10.50
N SER A 267 12.95 -18.60 9.78
CA SER A 267 14.21 -18.09 10.29
C SER A 267 14.05 -17.05 11.41
N ALA A 268 12.88 -16.42 11.51
CA ALA A 268 12.62 -15.37 12.49
C ALA A 268 11.28 -15.55 13.24
N TYR A 269 10.27 -16.15 12.60
CA TYR A 269 8.91 -16.27 13.15
C TYR A 269 8.46 -17.72 13.16
N ARG A 270 7.90 -18.19 14.28
CA ARG A 270 6.99 -19.33 14.27
C ARG A 270 5.65 -18.89 13.66
N PRO A 271 4.82 -19.80 13.10
CA PRO A 271 3.56 -19.41 12.47
C PRO A 271 2.68 -18.51 13.36
N GLU A 272 2.53 -18.86 14.64
CA GLU A 272 1.72 -18.09 15.60
C GLU A 272 2.31 -16.68 15.80
N GLN A 273 3.63 -16.55 15.88
CA GLN A 273 4.31 -15.28 16.05
C GLN A 273 4.17 -14.40 14.80
N LEU A 274 4.15 -14.99 13.60
CA LEU A 274 3.90 -14.26 12.35
C LEU A 274 2.48 -13.69 12.35
N THR A 275 1.49 -14.52 12.67
CA THR A 275 0.09 -14.12 12.78
C THR A 275 -0.11 -13.01 13.83
N ASP A 276 0.52 -13.16 15.01
CA ASP A 276 0.44 -12.16 16.08
C ASP A 276 1.11 -10.83 15.69
N ALA A 277 2.26 -10.87 15.01
CA ALA A 277 2.94 -9.67 14.54
C ALA A 277 2.08 -8.89 13.54
N ILE A 278 1.46 -9.60 12.60
CA ILE A 278 0.53 -9.01 11.63
C ILE A 278 -0.70 -8.43 12.34
N ALA A 279 -1.32 -9.19 13.24
CA ALA A 279 -2.52 -8.77 13.94
C ALA A 279 -2.28 -7.53 14.82
N THR A 280 -1.16 -7.47 15.53
CA THR A 280 -0.81 -6.31 16.38
C THR A 280 -0.43 -5.09 15.52
N GLY A 281 0.24 -5.28 14.37
CA GLY A 281 0.48 -4.22 13.39
C GLY A 281 -0.81 -3.63 12.82
N ARG A 282 -1.77 -4.47 12.46
CA ARG A 282 -3.11 -4.01 12.00
C ARG A 282 -3.85 -3.25 13.09
N LYS A 283 -3.81 -3.72 14.35
CA LYS A 283 -4.38 -2.99 15.50
C LYS A 283 -3.73 -1.62 15.67
N TYR A 284 -2.41 -1.53 15.53
CA TYR A 284 -1.71 -0.25 15.57
C TYR A 284 -2.23 0.68 14.47
N ILE A 285 -2.31 0.24 13.22
CA ILE A 285 -2.84 1.06 12.11
C ILE A 285 -4.26 1.57 12.45
N VAL A 286 -5.17 0.68 12.89
CA VAL A 286 -6.54 1.05 13.26
C VAL A 286 -6.54 2.11 14.38
N SER A 287 -5.68 1.99 15.40
CA SER A 287 -5.61 2.91 16.52
C SER A 287 -5.12 4.31 16.15
N GLN A 288 -4.42 4.46 15.02
CA GLN A 288 -3.87 5.73 14.55
C GLN A 288 -4.80 6.49 13.61
N GLN A 289 -5.97 5.90 13.24
CA GLN A 289 -6.90 6.56 12.32
C GLN A 289 -7.49 7.83 12.92
N ARG A 290 -7.51 8.89 12.14
CA ARG A 290 -8.14 10.18 12.49
C ARG A 290 -9.66 10.11 12.34
N GLN A 291 -10.35 11.06 12.94
CA GLN A 291 -11.82 11.13 12.92
C GLN A 291 -12.38 11.27 11.50
N ASP A 292 -11.66 11.96 10.62
CA ASP A 292 -12.02 12.16 9.21
C ASP A 292 -11.80 10.91 8.34
N GLY A 293 -11.24 9.84 8.90
CA GLY A 293 -10.93 8.58 8.21
C GLY A 293 -9.54 8.51 7.59
N SER A 294 -8.77 9.61 7.61
CA SER A 294 -7.38 9.60 7.17
C SER A 294 -6.44 8.99 8.23
N TRP A 295 -5.20 8.76 7.82
CA TRP A 295 -4.11 8.43 8.74
C TRP A 295 -3.07 9.55 8.80
N PRO A 296 -2.38 9.70 9.96
CA PRO A 296 -1.31 10.68 10.09
C PRO A 296 -0.22 10.48 9.05
N GLU A 297 0.32 11.57 8.56
CA GLU A 297 1.44 11.58 7.65
C GLU A 297 2.65 10.90 8.27
N THR A 298 3.30 10.03 7.50
CA THR A 298 4.67 9.62 7.80
C THR A 298 5.60 10.65 7.16
N THR A 299 6.35 11.38 7.97
CA THR A 299 7.16 12.52 7.51
C THR A 299 8.63 12.20 7.49
N ARG A 300 9.26 12.37 6.32
CA ARG A 300 10.71 12.29 6.14
C ARG A 300 11.17 13.36 5.15
N PRO A 301 12.06 14.27 5.57
CA PRO A 301 12.54 14.46 6.95
C PRO A 301 11.42 14.87 7.91
N ALA A 302 11.65 14.69 9.21
CA ALA A 302 10.69 15.04 10.24
C ALA A 302 10.24 16.52 10.12
N ASN A 303 8.98 16.80 10.51
CA ASN A 303 8.35 18.14 10.51
C ASN A 303 7.98 18.70 9.11
N HIS A 304 8.04 17.92 8.06
CA HIS A 304 7.59 18.32 6.73
C HIS A 304 6.26 17.64 6.36
N ALA A 305 5.27 17.68 7.27
CA ALA A 305 3.95 17.13 7.00
C ALA A 305 3.30 17.82 5.81
N SER A 306 2.83 17.04 4.85
CA SER A 306 2.17 17.55 3.65
C SER A 306 0.87 16.81 3.36
N TYR A 307 0.00 17.45 2.59
CA TYR A 307 -1.22 16.83 2.09
C TYR A 307 -0.91 15.54 1.31
N ALA A 308 0.10 15.57 0.46
CA ALA A 308 0.53 14.44 -0.35
C ALA A 308 0.93 13.22 0.51
N GLN A 309 1.72 13.45 1.57
CA GLN A 309 2.10 12.38 2.52
C GLN A 309 0.89 11.78 3.23
N ARG A 310 -0.10 12.61 3.61
CA ARG A 310 -1.33 12.12 4.23
C ARG A 310 -2.10 11.20 3.30
N ILE A 311 -2.32 11.63 2.05
CA ILE A 311 -3.05 10.85 1.06
C ILE A 311 -2.33 9.51 0.79
N SER A 312 -1.03 9.56 0.54
CA SER A 312 -0.24 8.36 0.27
C SER A 312 -0.22 7.41 1.48
N THR A 313 0.05 7.93 2.70
CA THR A 313 0.02 7.12 3.93
C THR A 313 -1.36 6.48 4.15
N THR A 314 -2.44 7.24 3.89
CA THR A 314 -3.81 6.71 3.98
C THR A 314 -4.05 5.58 2.98
N GLY A 315 -3.57 5.71 1.74
CA GLY A 315 -3.64 4.65 0.74
C GLY A 315 -2.91 3.38 1.18
N TRP A 316 -1.68 3.50 1.68
CA TRP A 316 -0.90 2.34 2.15
C TRP A 316 -1.50 1.69 3.41
N ALA A 317 -1.99 2.48 4.37
CA ALA A 317 -2.69 1.97 5.55
C ALA A 317 -3.94 1.17 5.15
N LEU A 318 -4.72 1.70 4.22
CA LEU A 318 -5.91 1.01 3.70
C LEU A 318 -5.53 -0.30 2.99
N LEU A 319 -4.49 -0.32 2.16
CA LEU A 319 -4.00 -1.53 1.52
C LEU A 319 -3.61 -2.61 2.53
N ALA A 320 -2.91 -2.23 3.62
CA ALA A 320 -2.52 -3.17 4.67
C ALA A 320 -3.72 -3.73 5.46
N LEU A 321 -4.78 -2.96 5.63
CA LEU A 321 -6.01 -3.40 6.29
C LEU A 321 -6.92 -4.24 5.37
N LEU A 322 -6.84 -4.05 4.06
CA LEU A 322 -7.62 -4.81 3.08
C LEU A 322 -7.07 -6.21 2.79
N GLN A 323 -5.89 -6.57 3.21
CA GLN A 323 -5.24 -7.87 2.97
C GLN A 323 -5.89 -9.03 3.73
#